data_58f53ed278895a1df8485f903305d5a0
#
_entry.id   58f53ed278895a1df8485f903305d5a0
#
_cell.length_a   1.000
_cell.length_b   1.000
_cell.length_c   1.000
_cell.angle_alpha   90.00
_cell.angle_beta   90.00
_cell.angle_gamma   90.00
#
_symmetry.space_group_name_H-M   'P 1'
#
loop_
_entity.id
_entity.type
_entity.pdbx_description
1 polymer ?
#
loop_
_entity_poly.entity_id
_entity_poly.type
_entity_poly.pdbx_seq_one_letter_code
_entity_poly.pdbx_strand_id
1 'polypeptide(L)'
;MNYQVLINKAEDYIENNLSKRIKLEDIADAVGLSQYHFHRIFHTHSKETIAQFITRIKMERSGIYLVVKKEISITEIAYRYGYCDASSYNKAFKKHYGCSPSEYRNRKNIQVKE
;
A
#
# COMPACT_ATOMS: atom_id res chain seq x y z
N MET A 1 23.20 -5.89 -3.49
CA MET A 1 22.20 -4.90 -3.00
C MET A 1 21.54 -5.42 -1.74
N ASN A 2 21.43 -4.59 -0.73
CA ASN A 2 20.77 -4.92 0.53
C ASN A 2 19.25 -5.08 0.27
N TYR A 3 18.65 -6.12 0.85
CA TYR A 3 17.22 -6.39 0.67
C TYR A 3 16.35 -5.21 1.11
N GLN A 4 16.69 -4.56 2.23
CA GLN A 4 15.92 -3.40 2.72
C GLN A 4 15.94 -2.25 1.71
N VAL A 5 17.08 -1.99 1.08
CA VAL A 5 17.19 -0.97 0.04
C VAL A 5 16.32 -1.32 -1.17
N LEU A 6 16.35 -2.60 -1.55
CA LEU A 6 15.53 -3.11 -2.65
C LEU A 6 14.05 -2.90 -2.37
N ILE A 7 13.60 -3.28 -1.17
CA ILE A 7 12.19 -3.16 -0.78
C ILE A 7 11.77 -1.70 -0.67
N ASN A 8 12.62 -0.83 -0.15
CA ASN A 8 12.31 0.61 -0.07
C ASN A 8 12.06 1.19 -1.47
N LYS A 9 12.89 0.82 -2.45
CA LYS A 9 12.68 1.26 -3.83
C LYS A 9 11.39 0.72 -4.42
N ALA A 10 11.05 -0.53 -4.11
CA ALA A 10 9.81 -1.13 -4.56
C ALA A 10 8.59 -0.41 -3.96
N GLU A 11 8.63 -0.11 -2.68
CA GLU A 11 7.57 0.63 -1.99
C GLU A 11 7.41 2.03 -2.58
N ASP A 12 8.51 2.72 -2.84
CA ASP A 12 8.49 4.06 -3.44
C ASP A 12 7.87 4.01 -4.83
N TYR A 13 8.20 2.98 -5.62
CA TYR A 13 7.59 2.82 -6.94
C TYR A 13 6.07 2.66 -6.82
N ILE A 14 5.61 1.83 -5.88
CA ILE A 14 4.18 1.61 -5.67
C ILE A 14 3.49 2.93 -5.30
N GLU A 15 4.06 3.68 -4.36
CA GLU A 15 3.48 4.96 -3.91
C GLU A 15 3.40 5.97 -5.05
N ASN A 16 4.38 5.98 -5.93
CA ASN A 16 4.44 6.94 -7.04
C ASN A 16 3.62 6.52 -8.25
N ASN A 17 3.02 5.33 -8.25
CA ASN A 17 2.29 4.78 -9.40
C ASN A 17 0.93 4.21 -9.00
N LEU A 18 0.29 4.79 -7.99
CA LEU A 18 -0.96 4.29 -7.43
C LEU A 18 -2.12 4.25 -8.43
N SER A 19 -2.13 5.13 -9.41
CA SER A 19 -3.20 5.18 -10.41
C SER A 19 -3.07 4.12 -11.50
N LYS A 20 -1.93 3.44 -11.54
CA LYS A 20 -1.65 2.40 -12.54
C LYS A 20 -1.87 1.02 -11.96
N ARG A 21 -2.13 0.04 -12.83
CA ARG A 21 -2.08 -1.36 -12.45
C ARG A 21 -0.62 -1.76 -12.36
N ILE A 22 -0.15 -2.04 -11.15
CA ILE A 22 1.25 -2.36 -10.90
C ILE A 22 1.49 -3.86 -11.07
N LYS A 23 2.47 -4.21 -11.89
CA LYS A 23 2.85 -5.60 -12.16
C LYS A 23 4.25 -5.87 -11.61
N LEU A 24 4.57 -7.16 -11.45
CA LEU A 24 5.90 -7.59 -11.03
C LEU A 24 7.01 -6.99 -11.91
N GLU A 25 6.81 -7.00 -13.22
CA GLU A 25 7.82 -6.48 -14.17
C GLU A 25 8.09 -4.99 -13.95
N ASP A 26 7.06 -4.22 -13.60
CA ASP A 26 7.21 -2.79 -13.34
C ASP A 26 8.07 -2.54 -12.12
N ILE A 27 7.85 -3.31 -11.07
CA ILE A 27 8.62 -3.20 -9.83
C ILE A 27 10.07 -3.63 -10.08
N ALA A 28 10.26 -4.73 -10.78
CA ALA A 28 11.59 -5.25 -11.11
C ALA A 28 12.39 -4.22 -11.89
N ASP A 29 11.79 -3.61 -12.92
CA ASP A 29 12.41 -2.55 -13.71
C ASP A 29 12.81 -1.36 -12.83
N ALA A 30 11.92 -0.96 -11.93
CA ALA A 30 12.16 0.19 -11.06
C ALA A 30 13.36 -0.02 -10.13
N VAL A 31 13.60 -1.27 -9.72
CA VAL A 31 14.74 -1.58 -8.84
C VAL A 31 15.97 -2.05 -9.61
N GLY A 32 15.89 -2.12 -10.95
CA GLY A 32 17.03 -2.46 -11.80
C GLY A 32 17.33 -3.95 -11.90
N LEU A 33 16.34 -4.81 -11.72
CA LEU A 33 16.49 -6.27 -11.79
C LEU A 33 15.56 -6.87 -12.84
N SER A 34 15.89 -8.09 -13.30
CA SER A 34 14.95 -8.86 -14.10
C SER A 34 13.81 -9.34 -13.21
N GLN A 35 12.68 -9.68 -13.82
CA GLN A 35 11.52 -10.23 -13.10
C GLN A 35 11.90 -11.46 -12.29
N TYR A 36 12.64 -12.37 -12.94
CA TYR A 36 13.07 -13.62 -12.30
C TYR A 36 13.95 -13.34 -11.08
N HIS A 37 14.91 -12.46 -11.23
CA HIS A 37 15.86 -12.13 -10.16
C HIS A 37 15.15 -11.46 -8.98
N PHE A 38 14.27 -10.49 -9.26
CA PHE A 38 13.51 -9.82 -8.23
C PHE A 38 12.59 -10.79 -7.49
N HIS A 39 11.85 -11.62 -8.25
CA HIS A 39 10.94 -12.61 -7.68
C HIS A 39 11.67 -13.59 -6.76
N ARG A 40 12.83 -14.05 -7.19
CA ARG A 40 13.64 -14.98 -6.41
C ARG A 40 14.10 -14.38 -5.09
N ILE A 41 14.61 -13.16 -5.13
CA ILE A 41 15.05 -12.45 -3.93
C ILE A 41 13.88 -12.19 -3.00
N PHE A 42 12.78 -11.69 -3.55
CA PHE A 42 11.58 -11.39 -2.79
C PHE A 42 11.04 -12.64 -2.10
N HIS A 43 10.93 -13.73 -2.85
CA HIS A 43 10.40 -14.99 -2.33
C HIS A 43 11.28 -15.59 -1.22
N THR A 44 12.58 -15.37 -1.30
CA THR A 44 13.54 -15.83 -0.30
C THR A 44 13.33 -15.12 1.04
N HIS A 45 12.98 -13.84 1.01
CA HIS A 45 12.89 -12.99 2.21
C HIS A 45 11.46 -12.75 2.69
N SER A 46 10.44 -13.11 1.90
CA SER A 46 9.05 -12.82 2.23
C SER A 46 8.17 -14.01 1.94
N LYS A 47 7.16 -14.21 2.79
CA LYS A 47 6.17 -15.28 2.60
C LYS A 47 4.95 -14.80 1.83
N GLU A 48 4.81 -13.50 1.62
CA GLU A 48 3.67 -12.96 0.90
C GLU A 48 3.91 -12.99 -0.61
N THR A 49 2.81 -13.00 -1.38
CA THR A 49 2.90 -12.87 -2.83
C THR A 49 3.16 -11.40 -3.17
N ILE A 50 3.55 -11.15 -4.43
CA ILE A 50 3.73 -9.78 -4.92
C ILE A 50 2.41 -9.01 -4.82
N ALA A 51 1.29 -9.63 -5.17
CA ALA A 51 -0.03 -9.00 -5.06
C ALA A 51 -0.35 -8.61 -3.62
N GLN A 52 -0.07 -9.50 -2.67
CA GLN A 52 -0.27 -9.21 -1.25
C GLN A 52 0.64 -8.08 -0.79
N PHE A 53 1.87 -8.06 -1.25
CA PHE A 53 2.84 -7.00 -0.94
C PHE A 53 2.31 -5.64 -1.41
N ILE A 54 1.87 -5.55 -2.67
CA ILE A 54 1.33 -4.31 -3.23
C ILE A 54 0.13 -3.83 -2.42
N THR A 55 -0.80 -4.73 -2.11
CA THR A 55 -1.99 -4.39 -1.33
C THR A 55 -1.61 -3.91 0.08
N ARG A 56 -0.67 -4.60 0.71
CA ARG A 56 -0.21 -4.22 2.06
C ARG A 56 0.38 -2.80 2.06
N ILE A 57 1.24 -2.50 1.09
CA ILE A 57 1.84 -1.17 1.00
C ILE A 57 0.77 -0.10 0.79
N LYS A 58 -0.19 -0.37 -0.09
CA LYS A 58 -1.31 0.56 -0.31
C LYS A 58 -2.10 0.80 0.97
N MET A 59 -2.39 -0.25 1.71
CA MET A 59 -3.15 -0.15 2.95
C MET A 59 -2.38 0.64 4.01
N GLU A 60 -1.11 0.34 4.20
CA GLU A 60 -0.27 1.04 5.17
C GLU A 60 -0.15 2.53 4.85
N ARG A 61 0.10 2.84 3.57
CA ARG A 61 0.24 4.24 3.14
C ARG A 61 -1.09 4.98 3.24
N SER A 62 -2.20 4.35 2.83
CA SER A 62 -3.51 4.98 2.93
C SER A 62 -3.92 5.19 4.39
N GLY A 63 -3.53 4.28 5.28
CA GLY A 63 -3.79 4.42 6.72
C GLY A 63 -3.12 5.65 7.30
N ILE A 64 -1.89 5.92 6.92
CA ILE A 64 -1.16 7.12 7.32
C ILE A 64 -1.88 8.35 6.78
N TYR A 65 -2.27 8.31 5.50
CA TYR A 65 -2.93 9.42 4.83
C TYR A 65 -4.27 9.77 5.50
N LEU A 66 -5.03 8.75 5.90
CA LEU A 66 -6.30 8.92 6.62
C LEU A 66 -6.14 9.76 7.89
N VAL A 67 -5.07 9.51 8.63
CA VAL A 67 -4.80 10.18 9.90
C VAL A 67 -4.22 11.57 9.70
N VAL A 68 -3.29 11.71 8.76
CA VAL A 68 -2.60 12.98 8.50
C VAL A 68 -3.49 13.97 7.77
N LYS A 69 -4.25 13.50 6.78
CA LYS A 69 -5.10 14.34 5.92
C LYS A 69 -6.57 14.16 6.29
N LYS A 70 -6.93 14.63 7.48
CA LYS A 70 -8.28 14.47 8.03
C LYS A 70 -9.38 15.10 7.21
N GLU A 71 -9.07 16.16 6.47
CA GLU A 71 -10.03 16.89 5.66
C GLU A 71 -10.38 16.20 4.36
N ILE A 72 -9.61 15.20 3.96
CA ILE A 72 -9.85 14.47 2.70
C ILE A 72 -10.84 13.35 2.98
N SER A 73 -11.85 13.22 2.11
CA SER A 73 -12.88 12.19 2.28
C SER A 73 -12.32 10.78 2.03
N ILE A 74 -12.99 9.80 2.63
CA ILE A 74 -12.64 8.39 2.43
C ILE A 74 -12.71 8.03 0.93
N THR A 75 -13.72 8.55 0.23
CA THR A 75 -13.89 8.31 -1.21
C THR A 75 -12.71 8.84 -2.02
N GLU A 76 -12.22 10.03 -1.70
CA GLU A 76 -11.06 10.59 -2.38
C GLU A 76 -9.81 9.77 -2.14
N ILE A 77 -9.63 9.28 -0.91
CA ILE A 77 -8.48 8.42 -0.57
C ILE A 77 -8.57 7.10 -1.34
N ALA A 78 -9.77 6.53 -1.43
CA ALA A 78 -9.99 5.30 -2.20
C ALA A 78 -9.52 5.47 -3.66
N TYR A 79 -9.92 6.56 -4.28
CA TYR A 79 -9.53 6.84 -5.68
C TYR A 79 -8.03 7.06 -5.79
N ARG A 80 -7.43 7.79 -4.85
CA ARG A 80 -6.00 8.04 -4.83
C ARG A 80 -5.19 6.74 -4.81
N TYR A 81 -5.67 5.75 -4.07
CA TYR A 81 -4.96 4.48 -3.93
C TYR A 81 -5.43 3.42 -4.94
N GLY A 82 -6.11 3.85 -6.00
CA GLY A 82 -6.39 3.01 -7.15
C GLY A 82 -7.66 2.16 -7.05
N TYR A 83 -8.56 2.47 -6.12
CA TYR A 83 -9.83 1.75 -5.99
C TYR A 83 -10.91 2.46 -6.79
N CYS A 84 -11.82 1.67 -7.38
CA CYS A 84 -12.89 2.21 -8.22
C CYS A 84 -13.94 2.98 -7.42
N ASP A 85 -14.12 2.61 -6.14
CA ASP A 85 -15.10 3.24 -5.26
C ASP A 85 -14.72 3.03 -3.80
N ALA A 86 -15.42 3.73 -2.92
CA ALA A 86 -15.18 3.64 -1.48
C ALA A 86 -15.48 2.25 -0.94
N SER A 87 -16.48 1.56 -1.50
CA SER A 87 -16.87 0.22 -1.05
C SER A 87 -15.74 -0.79 -1.21
N SER A 88 -15.08 -0.80 -2.36
CA SER A 88 -13.94 -1.69 -2.63
C SER A 88 -12.78 -1.40 -1.69
N TYR A 89 -12.49 -0.12 -1.48
CA TYR A 89 -11.46 0.30 -0.55
C TYR A 89 -11.78 -0.12 0.88
N ASN A 90 -13.03 0.10 1.32
CA ASN A 90 -13.48 -0.29 2.67
C ASN A 90 -13.29 -1.78 2.91
N LYS A 91 -13.62 -2.62 1.94
CA LYS A 91 -13.43 -4.08 2.04
C LYS A 91 -11.96 -4.45 2.23
N ALA A 92 -11.09 -3.89 1.39
CA ALA A 92 -9.65 -4.17 1.46
C ALA A 92 -9.07 -3.66 2.77
N PHE A 93 -9.47 -2.47 3.19
CA PHE A 93 -9.01 -1.86 4.43
C PHE A 93 -9.42 -2.67 5.65
N LYS A 94 -10.69 -3.05 5.71
CA LYS A 94 -11.20 -3.86 6.82
C LYS A 94 -10.51 -5.22 6.91
N LYS A 95 -10.23 -5.82 5.77
CA LYS A 95 -9.51 -7.10 5.73
C LYS A 95 -8.10 -6.95 6.29
N HIS A 96 -7.45 -5.84 6.05
CA HIS A 96 -6.08 -5.60 6.50
C HIS A 96 -6.01 -5.14 7.95
N TYR A 97 -6.85 -4.18 8.33
CA TYR A 97 -6.79 -3.55 9.66
C TYR A 97 -7.84 -4.04 10.66
N GLY A 98 -8.83 -4.80 10.22
CA GLY A 98 -9.90 -5.29 11.10
C GLY A 98 -10.98 -4.26 11.40
N CYS A 99 -10.91 -3.07 10.81
CA CYS A 99 -11.92 -2.03 10.98
C CYS A 99 -12.03 -1.18 9.72
N SER A 100 -13.08 -0.39 9.61
CA SER A 100 -13.28 0.47 8.44
C SER A 100 -12.33 1.66 8.47
N PRO A 101 -12.10 2.31 7.32
CA PRO A 101 -11.29 3.53 7.28
C PRO A 101 -11.81 4.62 8.22
N SER A 102 -13.15 4.80 8.29
CA SER A 102 -13.76 5.80 9.19
C SER A 102 -13.46 5.51 10.65
N GLU A 103 -13.62 4.26 11.06
CA GLU A 103 -13.33 3.83 12.42
C GLU A 103 -11.85 4.02 12.74
N TYR A 104 -10.98 3.67 11.81
CA TYR A 104 -9.54 3.81 11.98
C TYR A 104 -9.16 5.29 12.18
N ARG A 105 -9.69 6.16 11.33
CA ARG A 105 -9.47 7.61 11.41
C ARG A 105 -9.93 8.16 12.76
N ASN A 106 -11.11 7.76 13.20
CA ASN A 106 -11.68 8.25 14.46
C ASN A 106 -10.88 7.80 15.68
N ARG A 107 -10.44 6.54 15.69
CA ARG A 107 -9.60 6.02 16.78
C ARG A 107 -8.28 6.77 16.88
N LYS A 108 -7.64 7.03 15.74
CA LYS A 108 -6.35 7.75 15.74
C LYS A 108 -6.53 9.20 16.12
N ASN A 109 -7.64 9.82 15.74
CA ASN A 109 -7.96 11.19 16.15
C ASN A 109 -8.09 11.29 17.67
N ILE A 110 -8.77 10.33 18.29
CA ILE A 110 -8.92 10.29 19.74
C ILE A 110 -7.56 10.16 20.42
N GLN A 111 -6.70 9.28 19.91
CA GLN A 111 -5.35 9.08 20.44
C GLN A 111 -4.50 10.34 20.34
N VAL A 112 -4.63 11.08 19.26
CA VAL A 112 -3.86 12.31 19.04
C VAL A 112 -4.30 13.42 19.97
N LYS A 113 -5.57 13.45 20.37
CA LYS A 113 -6.11 14.47 21.28
C LYS A 113 -5.63 14.30 22.73
N GLU A 114 -5.18 13.15 23.07
CA GLU A 114 -4.62 12.89 24.40
C GLU A 114 -3.21 13.40 24.53
#